data_2e4fbbcfbd2f582f8f8d27d715d6af4d
#
_entry.id   2e4fbbcfbd2f582f8f8d27d715d6af4d
#
_cell.length_a   1.000
_cell.length_b   1.000
_cell.length_c   1.000
_cell.angle_alpha   90.00
_cell.angle_beta   90.00
_cell.angle_gamma   90.00
#
_symmetry.space_group_name_H-M   'P 1'
#
loop_
_entity.id
_entity.type
_entity.pdbx_description
1 polymer ?
#
loop_
_entity_poly.entity_id
_entity_poly.type
_entity_poly.pdbx_seq_one_letter_code
_entity_poly.pdbx_strand_id
1 'polypeptide(L)'
;MANIKSAIKRARQNIKLRQRNTSARSMYRTFVKHVIKAIEQGDQEVARAAYANAQPVIDKAASNGLIHKNKASRIKSRLSTKIKSMAA
;
A
#
# COMPACT_ATOMS: atom_id res chain seq x y z
N MET A 1 9.47 28.32 -28.23
CA MET A 1 8.03 28.54 -28.05
C MET A 1 7.25 27.23 -27.86
N ALA A 2 7.55 26.20 -28.68
CA ALA A 2 6.95 24.87 -28.45
C ALA A 2 7.29 24.28 -27.09
N ASN A 3 8.47 24.61 -26.56
CA ASN A 3 8.94 24.11 -25.26
C ASN A 3 8.11 24.59 -24.07
N ILE A 4 7.53 25.78 -24.15
CA ILE A 4 6.71 26.34 -23.04
C ILE A 4 5.41 25.55 -22.91
N LYS A 5 4.73 25.27 -24.03
CA LYS A 5 3.50 24.48 -24.04
C LYS A 5 3.75 23.05 -23.57
N SER A 6 4.85 22.43 -24.00
CA SER A 6 5.27 21.10 -23.55
C SER A 6 5.57 21.07 -22.06
N ALA A 7 6.22 22.11 -21.52
CA ALA A 7 6.54 22.21 -20.11
C ALA A 7 5.27 22.35 -19.25
N ILE A 8 4.29 23.13 -19.69
CA ILE A 8 2.99 23.28 -19.02
C ILE A 8 2.25 21.95 -18.99
N LYS A 9 2.22 21.24 -20.12
CA LYS A 9 1.58 19.93 -20.23
C LYS A 9 2.23 18.91 -19.28
N ARG A 10 3.57 18.87 -19.25
CA ARG A 10 4.32 18.00 -18.34
C ARG A 10 4.05 18.33 -16.88
N ALA A 11 4.01 19.61 -16.53
CA ALA A 11 3.71 20.07 -15.17
C ALA A 11 2.33 19.60 -14.74
N ARG A 12 1.31 19.72 -15.59
CA ARG A 12 -0.04 19.24 -15.32
C ARG A 12 -0.09 17.73 -15.13
N GLN A 13 0.60 16.99 -15.99
CA GLN A 13 0.69 15.53 -15.88
C GLN A 13 1.38 15.11 -14.59
N ASN A 14 2.46 15.80 -14.20
CA ASN A 14 3.19 15.52 -12.97
C ASN A 14 2.35 15.76 -11.73
N ILE A 15 1.53 16.81 -11.72
CA ILE A 15 0.61 17.11 -10.61
C ILE A 15 -0.41 15.97 -10.46
N LYS A 16 -1.01 15.55 -11.56
CA LYS A 16 -1.98 14.44 -11.57
C LYS A 16 -1.35 13.13 -11.10
N LEU A 17 -0.12 12.83 -11.54
CA LEU A 17 0.61 11.64 -11.11
C LEU A 17 0.94 11.68 -9.63
N ARG A 18 1.37 12.83 -9.10
CA ARG A 18 1.63 13.02 -7.68
C ARG A 18 0.38 12.78 -6.84
N GLN A 19 -0.75 13.35 -7.25
CA GLN A 19 -2.03 13.17 -6.55
C GLN A 19 -2.43 11.71 -6.53
N ARG A 20 -2.33 11.04 -7.67
CA ARG A 20 -2.63 9.60 -7.79
C ARG A 20 -1.71 8.78 -6.90
N ASN A 21 -0.41 9.04 -6.93
CA ASN A 21 0.58 8.31 -6.14
C ASN A 21 0.40 8.54 -4.65
N THR A 22 0.10 9.77 -4.23
CA THR A 22 -0.18 10.09 -2.83
C THR A 22 -1.41 9.35 -2.33
N SER A 23 -2.48 9.33 -3.10
CA SER A 23 -3.71 8.61 -2.78
C SER A 23 -3.47 7.10 -2.68
N ALA A 24 -2.73 6.54 -3.63
CA ALA A 24 -2.42 5.11 -3.63
C ALA A 24 -1.53 4.71 -2.45
N ARG A 25 -0.55 5.56 -2.07
CA ARG A 25 0.29 5.34 -0.89
C ARG A 25 -0.54 5.40 0.39
N SER A 26 -1.42 6.39 0.49
CA SER A 26 -2.33 6.50 1.64
C SER A 26 -3.20 5.26 1.75
N MET A 27 -3.69 4.74 0.63
CA MET A 27 -4.54 3.56 0.58
C MET A 27 -3.82 2.32 1.14
N TYR A 28 -2.64 1.98 0.62
CA TYR A 28 -1.95 0.78 1.10
C TYR A 28 -1.52 0.92 2.56
N ARG A 29 -1.10 2.11 2.99
CA ARG A 29 -0.73 2.38 4.38
C ARG A 29 -1.92 2.21 5.32
N THR A 30 -3.09 2.68 4.90
CA THR A 30 -4.33 2.53 5.67
C THR A 30 -4.68 1.06 5.86
N PHE A 31 -4.61 0.25 4.80
CA PHE A 31 -4.88 -1.18 4.88
C PHE A 31 -3.88 -1.91 5.78
N VAL A 32 -2.59 -1.56 5.69
CA VAL A 32 -1.56 -2.12 6.58
C VAL A 32 -1.84 -1.75 8.04
N LYS A 33 -2.21 -0.50 8.32
CA LYS A 33 -2.58 -0.06 9.67
C LYS A 33 -3.77 -0.83 10.22
N HIS A 34 -4.78 -1.12 9.39
CA HIS A 34 -5.94 -1.90 9.80
C HIS A 34 -5.52 -3.31 10.26
N VAL A 35 -4.59 -3.94 9.55
CA VAL A 35 -4.07 -5.25 9.93
C VAL A 35 -3.32 -5.17 11.26
N ILE A 36 -2.43 -4.19 11.42
CA ILE A 36 -1.65 -3.99 12.64
C ILE A 36 -2.59 -3.75 13.82
N LYS A 37 -3.59 -2.90 13.64
CA LYS A 37 -4.57 -2.59 14.69
C LYS A 37 -5.36 -3.83 15.12
N ALA A 38 -5.77 -4.66 14.17
CA ALA A 38 -6.46 -5.91 14.45
C ALA A 38 -5.57 -6.89 15.23
N ILE A 39 -4.28 -6.95 14.90
CA ILE A 39 -3.31 -7.76 15.63
C ILE A 39 -3.16 -7.26 17.08
N GLU A 40 -3.08 -5.95 17.26
CA GLU A 40 -2.98 -5.32 18.59
C GLU A 40 -4.22 -5.59 19.44
N GLN A 41 -5.39 -5.66 18.81
CA GLN A 41 -6.65 -5.98 19.51
C GLN A 41 -6.75 -7.45 19.88
N GLY A 42 -5.90 -8.31 19.35
CA GLY A 42 -5.84 -9.71 19.70
C GLY A 42 -6.89 -10.60 19.02
N ASP A 43 -7.60 -10.09 18.02
CA ASP A 43 -8.60 -10.87 17.28
C ASP A 43 -7.99 -11.40 15.99
N GLN A 44 -7.64 -12.70 15.98
CA GLN A 44 -7.00 -13.35 14.85
C GLN A 44 -7.89 -13.40 13.61
N GLU A 45 -9.19 -13.63 13.77
CA GLU A 45 -10.11 -13.68 12.62
C GLU A 45 -10.22 -12.33 11.95
N VAL A 46 -10.34 -11.25 12.73
CA VAL A 46 -10.36 -9.89 12.21
C VAL A 46 -9.03 -9.56 11.52
N ALA A 47 -7.92 -9.98 12.13
CA ALA A 47 -6.59 -9.77 11.55
C ALA A 47 -6.43 -10.51 10.22
N ARG A 48 -6.91 -11.73 10.12
CA ARG A 48 -6.88 -12.51 8.86
C ARG A 48 -7.73 -11.85 7.77
N ALA A 49 -8.93 -11.39 8.12
CA ALA A 49 -9.82 -10.70 7.18
C ALA A 49 -9.20 -9.39 6.70
N ALA A 50 -8.63 -8.60 7.62
CA ALA A 50 -7.93 -7.37 7.27
C ALA A 50 -6.72 -7.63 6.37
N TYR A 51 -5.95 -8.68 6.65
CA TYR A 51 -4.81 -9.08 5.82
C TYR A 51 -5.25 -9.51 4.41
N ALA A 52 -6.32 -10.30 4.31
CA ALA A 52 -6.86 -10.70 3.01
C ALA A 52 -7.27 -9.50 2.17
N ASN A 53 -7.82 -8.46 2.78
CA ASN A 53 -8.18 -7.21 2.10
C ASN A 53 -6.95 -6.37 1.77
N ALA A 54 -5.92 -6.38 2.60
CA ALA A 54 -4.69 -5.61 2.42
C ALA A 54 -3.78 -6.21 1.34
N GLN A 55 -3.75 -7.52 1.19
CA GLN A 55 -2.84 -8.22 0.30
C GLN A 55 -2.91 -7.74 -1.14
N PRO A 56 -4.10 -7.67 -1.79
CA PRO A 56 -4.17 -7.16 -3.16
C PRO A 56 -3.79 -5.69 -3.27
N VAL A 57 -4.05 -4.88 -2.25
CA VAL A 57 -3.69 -3.46 -2.24
C VAL A 57 -2.16 -3.30 -2.19
N ILE A 58 -1.48 -4.09 -1.37
CA ILE A 58 -0.02 -4.09 -1.27
C ILE A 58 0.59 -4.57 -2.60
N ASP A 59 0.06 -5.63 -3.18
CA ASP A 59 0.53 -6.16 -4.47
C ASP A 59 0.35 -5.16 -5.60
N LYS A 60 -0.78 -4.46 -5.62
CA LYS A 60 -1.04 -3.42 -6.61
C LYS A 60 -0.08 -2.23 -6.45
N ALA A 61 0.24 -1.84 -5.23
CA ALA A 61 1.21 -0.79 -4.96
C ALA A 61 2.60 -1.17 -5.50
N ALA A 62 3.00 -2.42 -5.34
CA ALA A 62 4.25 -2.93 -5.90
C ALA A 62 4.22 -2.98 -7.43
N SER A 63 3.11 -3.45 -8.01
CA SER A 63 2.91 -3.53 -9.46
C SER A 63 2.97 -2.16 -10.12
N ASN A 64 2.44 -1.14 -9.46
CA ASN A 64 2.44 0.25 -9.95
C ASN A 64 3.74 1.00 -9.67
N GLY A 65 4.72 0.35 -9.04
CA GLY A 65 6.02 0.95 -8.76
C GLY A 65 6.04 1.93 -7.59
N LEU A 66 4.98 1.98 -6.78
CA LEU A 66 4.92 2.85 -5.59
C LEU A 66 5.85 2.35 -4.50
N ILE A 67 5.98 1.04 -4.37
CA ILE A 67 6.92 0.38 -3.47
C ILE A 67 7.63 -0.71 -4.24
N HIS A 68 8.85 -1.04 -3.81
CA HIS A 68 9.59 -2.13 -4.42
C HIS A 68 8.95 -3.47 -4.05
N LYS A 69 8.99 -4.45 -4.97
CA LYS A 69 8.41 -5.78 -4.73
C LYS A 69 8.99 -6.46 -3.49
N ASN A 70 10.27 -6.21 -3.18
CA ASN A 70 10.91 -6.75 -1.99
C ASN A 70 10.32 -6.17 -0.72
N LYS A 71 9.98 -4.87 -0.72
CA LYS A 71 9.29 -4.22 0.40
C LYS A 71 7.89 -4.80 0.58
N ALA A 72 7.16 -4.99 -0.51
CA ALA A 72 5.82 -5.60 -0.48
C ALA A 72 5.87 -7.02 0.11
N SER A 73 6.81 -7.84 -0.36
CA SER A 73 7.01 -9.20 0.17
C SER A 73 7.33 -9.20 1.65
N ARG A 74 8.18 -8.27 2.08
CA ARG A 74 8.58 -8.12 3.49
C ARG A 74 7.40 -7.74 4.37
N ILE A 75 6.58 -6.77 3.94
CA ILE A 75 5.38 -6.34 4.65
C ILE A 75 4.42 -7.52 4.80
N LYS A 76 4.11 -8.21 3.72
CA LYS A 76 3.20 -9.35 3.73
C LYS A 76 3.71 -10.48 4.63
N SER A 77 4.99 -10.81 4.53
CA SER A 77 5.62 -11.85 5.33
C SER A 77 5.56 -11.52 6.82
N ARG A 78 5.90 -10.30 7.21
CA ARG A 78 5.87 -9.86 8.60
C ARG A 78 4.47 -9.88 9.19
N LEU A 79 3.48 -9.39 8.44
CA LEU A 79 2.07 -9.40 8.88
C LEU A 79 1.56 -10.82 9.03
N SER A 80 1.85 -11.68 8.05
CA SER A 80 1.45 -13.09 8.10
C SER A 80 2.05 -13.82 9.31
N THR A 81 3.34 -13.59 9.59
CA THR A 81 4.01 -14.17 10.74
C THR A 81 3.37 -13.73 12.06
N LYS A 82 3.07 -12.44 12.18
CA LYS A 82 2.42 -11.90 13.38
C LYS A 82 1.03 -12.50 13.58
N ILE A 83 0.26 -12.67 12.52
CA ILE A 83 -1.07 -13.27 12.58
C ILE A 83 -0.98 -14.74 13.00
N LYS A 84 -0.02 -15.48 12.46
CA LYS A 84 0.20 -16.89 12.83
C LYS A 84 0.59 -17.03 14.31
N SER A 85 1.39 -16.11 14.83
CA SER A 85 1.78 -16.16 16.25
C SER A 85 0.61 -15.87 17.19
N MET A 86 -0.44 -15.22 16.73
CA MET A 86 -1.67 -15.02 17.53
C MET A 86 -2.42 -16.33 17.79
N ALA A 87 -2.21 -17.34 16.97
CA ALA A 87 -2.86 -18.65 17.11
C ALA A 87 -2.26 -19.49 18.24
N ALA A 88 -1.06 -19.13 18.65
CA ALA A 88 -0.39 -19.80 19.77
C ALA A 88 -0.92 -19.31 21.10
#